data_8b8d5b0e766a1b0d488d75d2e67030b2
#
_entry.id   8b8d5b0e766a1b0d488d75d2e67030b2
#
_cell.length_a   1.000
_cell.length_b   1.000
_cell.length_c   1.000
_cell.angle_alpha   90.00
_cell.angle_beta   90.00
_cell.angle_gamma   90.00
#
_symmetry.space_group_name_H-M   'P 1'
#
loop_
_entity.id
_entity.type
_entity.pdbx_description
1 polymer ?
#
loop_
_entity_poly.entity_id
_entity_poly.type
_entity_poly.pdbx_seq_one_letter_code
_entity_poly.pdbx_strand_id
1 'polypeptide(L)'
;MGVIKGICISEKRGTAKHEIEEAILAKDWGIQGDAHAGHWYRQVSLLSYEKIEEFRKKGADIGLGAFGENLIVSGYDFRSLPVGTRFRCGDAILEMTQIGKECHSHCEIYKRMGECIMPREGVFAVVLEGGTIRKGDNLEIMEME
;
A
#
# COMPACT_ATOMS: atom_id res chain seq x y z
N MET A 1 7.98 -14.62 -1.40
CA MET A 1 8.81 -13.41 -1.40
C MET A 1 8.22 -12.37 -2.35
N GLY A 2 8.13 -11.11 -1.91
CA GLY A 2 7.61 -10.05 -2.73
C GLY A 2 8.64 -8.97 -3.03
N VAL A 3 8.39 -8.21 -4.10
CA VAL A 3 9.26 -7.11 -4.52
C VAL A 3 8.45 -5.82 -4.58
N ILE A 4 9.01 -4.77 -4.01
CA ILE A 4 8.39 -3.43 -4.06
C ILE A 4 8.51 -2.90 -5.49
N LYS A 5 7.39 -2.77 -6.18
CA LYS A 5 7.32 -2.26 -7.56
C LYS A 5 7.13 -0.76 -7.61
N GLY A 6 6.62 -0.18 -6.55
CA GLY A 6 6.42 1.26 -6.47
C GLY A 6 6.21 1.73 -5.04
N ILE A 7 6.61 2.95 -4.78
CA ILE A 7 6.41 3.64 -3.51
C ILE A 7 5.75 4.97 -3.84
N CYS A 8 4.60 5.25 -3.24
CA CYS A 8 3.83 6.45 -3.57
C CYS A 8 3.42 7.20 -2.31
N ILE A 9 3.48 8.53 -2.38
CA ILE A 9 3.04 9.40 -1.29
C ILE A 9 2.23 10.57 -1.84
N SER A 10 1.47 11.21 -0.97
CA SER A 10 0.80 12.48 -1.27
C SER A 10 0.97 13.41 -0.08
N GLU A 11 1.03 14.70 -0.36
CA GLU A 11 1.16 15.72 0.70
C GLU A 11 -0.19 16.00 1.36
N LYS A 12 -1.29 15.75 0.66
CA LYS A 12 -2.65 16.02 1.14
C LYS A 12 -3.53 14.79 1.00
N ARG A 13 -4.41 14.60 1.99
CA ARG A 13 -5.42 13.53 1.93
C ARG A 13 -6.41 13.82 0.80
N GLY A 14 -6.92 12.75 0.19
CA GLY A 14 -7.91 12.86 -0.89
C GLY A 14 -7.34 13.16 -2.25
N THR A 15 -6.01 13.28 -2.39
CA THR A 15 -5.34 13.46 -3.67
C THR A 15 -4.67 12.16 -4.11
N ALA A 16 -4.48 11.98 -5.42
CA ALA A 16 -3.71 10.85 -5.94
C ALA A 16 -2.27 10.94 -5.44
N LYS A 17 -1.68 9.79 -5.17
CA LYS A 17 -0.29 9.73 -4.73
C LYS A 17 0.63 9.71 -5.94
N HIS A 18 1.87 10.18 -5.76
CA HIS A 18 2.89 10.17 -6.80
C HIS A 18 4.04 9.25 -6.39
N GLU A 19 4.73 8.67 -7.39
CA GLU A 19 5.85 7.77 -7.15
C GLU A 19 7.08 8.50 -6.63
N ILE A 20 7.79 7.83 -5.69
CA ILE A 20 9.13 8.21 -5.25
C ILE A 20 10.00 6.96 -5.25
N GLU A 21 11.32 7.15 -5.34
CA GLU A 21 12.26 6.02 -5.43
C GLU A 21 12.63 5.45 -4.08
N GLU A 22 12.60 6.26 -3.04
CA GLU A 22 13.05 5.91 -1.70
C GLU A 22 12.14 6.56 -0.67
N ALA A 23 11.88 5.87 0.42
CA ALA A 23 11.04 6.39 1.50
C ALA A 23 11.61 5.97 2.85
N ILE A 24 11.32 6.78 3.86
CA ILE A 24 11.68 6.48 5.24
C ILE A 24 10.40 6.08 5.97
N LEU A 25 10.39 4.85 6.51
CA LEU A 25 9.32 4.38 7.38
C LEU A 25 9.69 4.76 8.81
N ALA A 26 8.79 5.44 9.49
CA ALA A 26 8.98 5.86 10.88
C ALA A 26 8.08 5.03 11.79
N LYS A 27 8.65 4.52 12.89
CA LYS A 27 7.94 3.69 13.86
C LYS A 27 6.69 4.40 14.37
N ASP A 28 5.58 3.66 14.37
CA ASP A 28 4.26 4.16 14.81
C ASP A 28 3.86 5.47 14.14
N TRP A 29 4.21 5.62 12.87
CA TRP A 29 3.89 6.82 12.10
C TRP A 29 3.45 6.47 10.68
N GLY A 30 4.33 5.84 9.91
CA GLY A 30 4.12 5.52 8.50
C GLY A 30 5.27 6.03 7.66
N ILE A 31 4.98 6.43 6.42
CA ILE A 31 5.99 7.00 5.52
C ILE A 31 6.13 8.49 5.81
N GLN A 32 7.35 8.93 6.10
CA GLN A 32 7.62 10.36 6.30
C GLN A 32 7.23 11.15 5.05
N GLY A 33 6.46 12.22 5.26
CA GLY A 33 5.99 13.08 4.18
C GLY A 33 4.66 12.66 3.55
N ASP A 34 4.12 11.52 3.92
CA ASP A 34 2.83 11.07 3.41
C ASP A 34 1.67 11.58 4.26
N ALA A 35 0.59 11.99 3.60
CA ALA A 35 -0.58 12.56 4.27
C ALA A 35 -1.32 11.58 5.17
N HIS A 36 -1.19 10.27 4.92
CA HIS A 36 -1.84 9.23 5.74
C HIS A 36 -1.01 8.77 6.93
N ALA A 37 0.22 9.26 7.06
CA ALA A 37 1.05 8.97 8.24
C ALA A 37 0.39 9.56 9.48
N GLY A 38 0.51 8.86 10.61
CA GLY A 38 -0.06 9.30 11.87
C GLY A 38 -0.16 8.16 12.88
N HIS A 39 -0.58 8.51 14.10
CA HIS A 39 -0.74 7.53 15.17
C HIS A 39 -2.11 6.88 15.09
N TRP A 40 -2.28 5.98 14.09
CA TRP A 40 -3.53 5.26 13.87
C TRP A 40 -3.21 3.93 13.15
N TYR A 41 -4.22 3.15 12.82
CA TYR A 41 -4.04 1.80 12.28
C TYR A 41 -3.87 1.73 10.76
N ARG A 42 -4.05 2.84 10.05
CA ARG A 42 -3.90 2.91 8.57
C ARG A 42 -2.69 3.76 8.18
N GLN A 43 -1.55 3.49 8.81
CA GLN A 43 -0.33 4.29 8.58
C GLN A 43 0.22 4.12 7.17
N VAL A 44 0.18 2.91 6.64
CA VAL A 44 0.69 2.58 5.30
C VAL A 44 -0.33 1.70 4.60
N SER A 45 -0.59 1.99 3.32
CA SER A 45 -1.45 1.14 2.50
C SER A 45 -0.62 0.34 1.51
N LEU A 46 -1.02 -0.91 1.28
CA LEU A 46 -0.34 -1.82 0.37
C LEU A 46 -1.35 -2.38 -0.64
N LEU A 47 -0.91 -2.53 -1.88
CA LEU A 47 -1.75 -3.07 -2.95
C LEU A 47 -0.90 -3.99 -3.83
N SER A 48 -1.49 -5.10 -4.24
CA SER A 48 -0.83 -6.07 -5.11
C SER A 48 -0.62 -5.50 -6.50
N TYR A 49 0.62 -5.55 -7.01
CA TYR A 49 0.96 -5.13 -8.36
C TYR A 49 0.16 -5.92 -9.40
N GLU A 50 -0.02 -7.23 -9.20
CA GLU A 50 -0.76 -8.10 -10.11
C GLU A 50 -2.22 -7.67 -10.21
N LYS A 51 -2.82 -7.20 -9.11
CA LYS A 51 -4.20 -6.71 -9.12
C LYS A 51 -4.34 -5.39 -9.88
N ILE A 52 -3.35 -4.52 -9.79
CA ILE A 52 -3.31 -3.28 -10.57
C ILE A 52 -3.22 -3.61 -12.06
N GLU A 53 -2.36 -4.56 -12.43
CA GLU A 53 -2.20 -4.98 -13.83
C GLU A 53 -3.47 -5.62 -14.39
N GLU A 54 -4.17 -6.43 -13.61
CA GLU A 54 -5.47 -6.99 -13.99
C GLU A 54 -6.49 -5.88 -14.26
N PHE A 55 -6.51 -4.85 -13.42
CA PHE A 55 -7.42 -3.71 -13.56
C PHE A 55 -7.09 -2.90 -14.81
N ARG A 56 -5.81 -2.70 -15.10
CA ARG A 56 -5.36 -2.03 -16.33
C ARG A 56 -5.80 -2.77 -17.58
N LYS A 57 -5.80 -4.11 -17.56
CA LYS A 57 -6.26 -4.94 -18.69
C LYS A 57 -7.74 -4.78 -18.98
N LYS A 58 -8.52 -4.31 -18.02
CA LYS A 58 -9.94 -3.99 -18.22
C LYS A 58 -10.15 -2.63 -18.89
N GLY A 59 -9.08 -1.93 -19.24
CA GLY A 59 -9.14 -0.64 -19.92
C GLY A 59 -8.88 0.56 -19.03
N ALA A 60 -8.49 0.35 -17.77
CA ALA A 60 -8.19 1.46 -16.88
C ALA A 60 -6.85 2.10 -17.23
N ASP A 61 -6.86 3.40 -17.53
CA ASP A 61 -5.64 4.17 -17.77
C ASP A 61 -5.23 4.86 -16.46
N ILE A 62 -4.47 4.12 -15.65
CA ILE A 62 -4.09 4.58 -14.32
C ILE A 62 -2.60 4.36 -14.09
N GLY A 63 -1.98 5.29 -13.36
CA GLY A 63 -0.61 5.15 -12.89
C GLY A 63 -0.58 4.56 -11.48
N LEU A 64 0.62 4.27 -11.00
CA LEU A 64 0.81 3.86 -9.61
C LEU A 64 0.47 5.05 -8.70
N GLY A 65 -0.18 4.77 -7.58
CA GLY A 65 -0.63 5.81 -6.65
C GLY A 65 -2.04 6.30 -6.90
N ALA A 66 -2.66 5.92 -8.03
CA ALA A 66 -3.98 6.41 -8.42
C ALA A 66 -5.09 6.02 -7.42
N PHE A 67 -4.94 4.89 -6.73
CA PHE A 67 -5.89 4.42 -5.73
C PHE A 67 -5.60 4.94 -4.32
N GLY A 68 -4.58 5.77 -4.16
CA GLY A 68 -4.12 6.22 -2.84
C GLY A 68 -3.22 5.22 -2.13
N GLU A 69 -2.71 4.22 -2.83
CA GLU A 69 -1.82 3.22 -2.25
C GLU A 69 -0.41 3.76 -2.04
N ASN A 70 0.25 3.30 -0.98
CA ASN A 70 1.64 3.66 -0.67
C ASN A 70 2.63 2.69 -1.29
N LEU A 71 2.50 1.40 -0.97
CA LEU A 71 3.42 0.36 -1.43
C LEU A 71 2.71 -0.55 -2.43
N ILE A 72 3.29 -0.65 -3.61
CA ILE A 72 2.81 -1.57 -4.66
C ILE A 72 3.81 -2.72 -4.69
N VAL A 73 3.35 -3.93 -4.41
CA VAL A 73 4.22 -5.09 -4.22
C VAL A 73 3.77 -6.24 -5.10
N SER A 74 4.72 -6.85 -5.81
CA SER A 74 4.47 -8.08 -6.57
C SER A 74 4.77 -9.31 -5.70
N GLY A 75 4.10 -10.42 -5.98
CA GLY A 75 4.37 -11.69 -5.33
C GLY A 75 3.41 -12.07 -4.20
N TYR A 76 2.55 -11.16 -3.75
CA TYR A 76 1.57 -11.44 -2.70
C TYR A 76 0.16 -11.06 -3.13
N ASP A 77 -0.80 -11.88 -2.70
CA ASP A 77 -2.21 -11.50 -2.68
C ASP A 77 -2.50 -11.10 -1.22
N PHE A 78 -2.39 -9.82 -0.94
CA PHE A 78 -2.49 -9.31 0.44
C PHE A 78 -3.83 -9.64 1.09
N ARG A 79 -4.90 -9.67 0.31
CA ARG A 79 -6.22 -9.96 0.84
C ARG A 79 -6.33 -11.36 1.42
N SER A 80 -5.52 -12.30 0.92
CA SER A 80 -5.53 -13.68 1.42
C SER A 80 -4.74 -13.88 2.71
N LEU A 81 -4.00 -12.85 3.15
CA LEU A 81 -3.19 -12.91 4.36
C LEU A 81 -4.01 -12.43 5.56
N PRO A 82 -3.83 -13.05 6.73
CA PRO A 82 -4.58 -12.61 7.92
C PRO A 82 -4.06 -11.28 8.47
N VAL A 83 -4.96 -10.52 9.09
CA VAL A 83 -4.58 -9.36 9.89
C VAL A 83 -3.60 -9.83 10.97
N GLY A 84 -2.55 -9.04 11.21
CA GLY A 84 -1.45 -9.42 12.11
C GLY A 84 -0.24 -9.99 11.38
N THR A 85 -0.36 -10.26 10.07
CA THR A 85 0.80 -10.68 9.26
C THR A 85 1.85 -9.59 9.29
N ARG A 86 3.11 -9.98 9.54
CA ARG A 86 4.24 -9.06 9.59
C ARG A 86 5.14 -9.24 8.40
N PHE A 87 5.62 -8.12 7.89
CA PHE A 87 6.55 -8.08 6.76
C PHE A 87 7.83 -7.39 7.17
N ARG A 88 8.94 -7.90 6.67
CA ARG A 88 10.26 -7.26 6.81
C ARG A 88 10.71 -6.71 5.46
N CYS A 89 11.19 -5.48 5.47
CA CYS A 89 11.85 -4.86 4.31
C CYS A 89 13.09 -4.13 4.83
N GLY A 90 14.28 -4.71 4.63
CA GLY A 90 15.50 -4.20 5.25
C GLY A 90 15.38 -4.22 6.77
N ASP A 91 15.54 -3.05 7.40
CA ASP A 91 15.40 -2.89 8.85
C ASP A 91 13.96 -2.59 9.27
N ALA A 92 13.09 -2.29 8.33
CA ALA A 92 11.70 -1.92 8.63
C ALA A 92 10.81 -3.15 8.80
N ILE A 93 9.85 -3.06 9.72
CA ILE A 93 8.86 -4.11 9.96
C ILE A 93 7.47 -3.48 9.95
N LEU A 94 6.57 -4.07 9.16
CA LEU A 94 5.18 -3.66 9.03
C LEU A 94 4.26 -4.77 9.55
N GLU A 95 3.13 -4.39 10.15
CA GLU A 95 2.12 -5.37 10.58
C GLU A 95 0.76 -4.99 9.99
N MET A 96 0.12 -5.94 9.32
CA MET A 96 -1.21 -5.72 8.74
C MET A 96 -2.25 -5.46 9.83
N THR A 97 -3.05 -4.41 9.64
CA THR A 97 -4.09 -4.01 10.59
C THR A 97 -5.49 -4.09 10.03
N GLN A 98 -5.63 -4.02 8.70
CA GLN A 98 -6.95 -4.01 8.07
C GLN A 98 -6.87 -4.51 6.63
N ILE A 99 -7.89 -5.27 6.23
CA ILE A 99 -8.06 -5.71 4.84
C ILE A 99 -9.22 -4.93 4.24
N GLY A 100 -8.96 -4.24 3.12
CA GLY A 100 -9.96 -3.44 2.44
C GLY A 100 -10.37 -2.19 3.22
N LYS A 101 -11.28 -1.44 2.65
CA LYS A 101 -11.87 -0.26 3.29
C LYS A 101 -13.24 0.02 2.70
N GLU A 102 -14.08 0.73 3.45
CA GLU A 102 -15.31 1.26 2.91
C GLU A 102 -15.02 2.54 2.13
N CYS A 103 -15.65 2.67 0.96
CA CYS A 103 -15.55 3.87 0.15
C CYS A 103 -16.93 4.52 0.08
N HIS A 104 -17.11 5.60 0.84
CA HIS A 104 -18.41 6.30 0.93
C HIS A 104 -18.66 7.26 -0.21
N SER A 105 -17.61 7.65 -0.94
CA SER A 105 -17.73 8.50 -2.11
C SER A 105 -16.99 7.85 -3.27
N HIS A 106 -17.64 7.83 -4.44
CA HIS A 106 -17.07 7.24 -5.64
C HIS A 106 -16.00 8.18 -6.19
N CYS A 107 -14.74 7.70 -6.25
CA CYS A 107 -13.65 8.46 -6.86
C CYS A 107 -13.76 8.40 -8.40
N GLU A 108 -12.88 9.15 -9.07
CA GLU A 108 -12.82 9.18 -10.54
C GLU A 108 -12.70 7.77 -11.14
N ILE A 109 -11.89 6.91 -10.54
CA ILE A 109 -11.69 5.55 -11.04
C ILE A 109 -13.00 4.76 -10.99
N TYR A 110 -13.72 4.85 -9.88
CA TYR A 110 -15.00 4.17 -9.73
C TYR A 110 -16.01 4.68 -10.75
N LYS A 111 -16.10 6.00 -10.94
CA LYS A 111 -17.01 6.60 -11.90
C LYS A 111 -16.75 6.17 -13.34
N ARG A 112 -15.46 6.02 -13.71
CA ARG A 112 -15.06 5.62 -15.07
C ARG A 112 -15.20 4.13 -15.33
N MET A 113 -14.86 3.30 -14.34
CA MET A 113 -14.78 1.85 -14.48
C MET A 113 -15.95 1.09 -13.85
N GLY A 114 -16.76 1.77 -13.01
CA GLY A 114 -17.83 1.12 -12.27
C GLY A 114 -17.35 0.30 -11.08
N GLU A 115 -16.04 0.25 -10.86
CA GLU A 115 -15.44 -0.49 -9.73
C GLU A 115 -14.10 0.12 -9.32
N CYS A 116 -13.64 -0.22 -8.12
CA CYS A 116 -12.32 0.17 -7.64
C CYS A 116 -11.76 -0.99 -6.82
N ILE A 117 -10.49 -1.33 -7.05
CA ILE A 117 -9.86 -2.47 -6.38
C ILE A 117 -9.39 -2.16 -4.96
N MET A 118 -9.13 -0.89 -4.62
CA MET A 118 -8.61 -0.55 -3.29
C MET A 118 -9.52 -0.96 -2.14
N PRO A 119 -10.84 -0.72 -2.16
CA PRO A 119 -11.72 -1.17 -1.07
C PRO A 119 -11.76 -2.69 -0.90
N ARG A 120 -11.51 -3.45 -1.97
CA ARG A 120 -11.58 -4.91 -1.95
C ARG A 120 -10.22 -5.57 -1.74
N GLU A 121 -9.19 -5.09 -2.44
CA GLU A 121 -7.88 -5.75 -2.50
C GLU A 121 -6.80 -5.06 -1.67
N GLY A 122 -6.99 -3.78 -1.33
CA GLY A 122 -6.00 -3.04 -0.55
C GLY A 122 -5.96 -3.45 0.91
N VAL A 123 -4.78 -3.37 1.51
CA VAL A 123 -4.60 -3.63 2.94
C VAL A 123 -3.87 -2.46 3.58
N PHE A 124 -3.98 -2.37 4.90
CA PHE A 124 -3.32 -1.33 5.67
C PHE A 124 -2.43 -1.94 6.74
N ALA A 125 -1.38 -1.22 7.10
CA ALA A 125 -0.41 -1.68 8.07
C ALA A 125 0.09 -0.53 8.96
N VAL A 126 0.64 -0.91 10.10
CA VAL A 126 1.38 0.01 10.97
C VAL A 126 2.86 -0.33 10.88
N VAL A 127 3.71 0.67 11.17
CA VAL A 127 5.15 0.48 11.19
C VAL A 127 5.58 0.09 12.61
N LEU A 128 6.06 -1.13 12.78
CA LEU A 128 6.58 -1.61 14.06
C LEU A 128 8.03 -1.20 14.27
N GLU A 129 8.84 -1.26 13.22
CA GLU A 129 10.22 -0.80 13.22
C GLU A 129 10.47 0.05 11.99
N GLY A 130 11.15 1.17 12.16
CA GLY A 130 11.46 2.08 11.07
C GLY A 130 12.66 1.66 10.25
N GLY A 131 12.81 2.26 9.09
CA GLY A 131 13.94 2.02 8.20
C GLY A 131 13.71 2.67 6.85
N THR A 132 14.75 2.69 6.02
CA THR A 132 14.68 3.20 4.65
C THR A 132 14.33 2.06 3.72
N ILE A 133 13.36 2.30 2.84
CA ILE A 133 12.97 1.34 1.80
C ILE A 133 13.13 1.98 0.44
N ARG A 134 13.37 1.15 -0.57
CA ARG A 134 13.57 1.60 -1.96
C ARG A 134 12.78 0.73 -2.92
N LYS A 135 12.42 1.31 -4.05
CA LYS A 135 11.82 0.56 -5.15
C LYS A 135 12.78 -0.56 -5.56
N GLY A 136 12.26 -1.78 -5.68
CA GLY A 136 13.05 -2.96 -5.98
C GLY A 136 13.46 -3.77 -4.76
N ASP A 137 13.28 -3.25 -3.55
CA ASP A 137 13.59 -3.99 -2.33
C ASP A 137 12.64 -5.17 -2.15
N ASN A 138 13.12 -6.20 -1.46
CA ASN A 138 12.31 -7.36 -1.13
C ASN A 138 11.44 -7.09 0.09
N LEU A 139 10.20 -7.54 0.04
CA LEU A 139 9.28 -7.53 1.17
C LEU A 139 9.00 -8.99 1.54
N GLU A 140 9.36 -9.40 2.73
CA GLU A 140 9.24 -10.79 3.16
C GLU A 140 8.30 -10.94 4.34
N ILE A 141 7.48 -12.01 4.31
CA ILE A 141 6.62 -12.35 5.43
C ILE A 141 7.50 -12.94 6.53
N MET A 142 7.37 -12.40 7.74
CA MET A 142 8.08 -12.91 8.91
C MET A 142 7.32 -14.10 9.49
N GLU A 143 8.05 -15.09 10.00
CA GLU A 143 7.42 -16.19 10.72
C GLU A 143 6.81 -15.62 12.00
N MET A 144 5.59 -16.06 12.28
CA MET A 144 4.86 -15.66 13.49
C MET A 144 4.81 -16.85 14.44
N GLU A 145 5.31 -16.62 15.63
CA GLU A 145 5.26 -17.62 16.69
C GLU A 145 3.91 -17.60 17.42
#